data_fb237da6b377c289290583bcde23f92a
#
_entry.id   fb237da6b377c289290583bcde23f92a
#
_cell.length_a   1.000
_cell.length_b   1.000
_cell.length_c   1.000
_cell.angle_alpha   90.00
_cell.angle_beta   90.00
_cell.angle_gamma   90.00
#
_symmetry.space_group_name_H-M   'P 1'
#
loop_
_entity.id
_entity.type
_entity.pdbx_description
1 polymer ?
#
loop_
_entity_poly.entity_id
_entity_poly.type
_entity_poly.pdbx_seq_one_letter_code
_entity_poly.pdbx_strand_id
1 'polypeptide(L)'
;AVANLDDLAEKTGASVEALSALAPVAKLSGVGIDQVSDGLVKLSRGLAGADDETAKASSALEFLGVKAKDSAGNLRDPAEVMFEVSQRLSEFRDGAGKTALAVDLFGKSGANLLPFLKDLGENTDLVTRLTSEQAAEAENLDKALKRLTAQKEAFIKTLTVAAIPAIRVLVEEIGKAAMSSNGLLTASKDLQKDGTLASWAEMAAVGVARVIDVFQALGRMVYAVVG
;
A
#
# COMPACT_ATOMS: atom_id res chain seq x y z
N ALA A 1 1.33 1.04 1.96
CA ALA A 1 0.55 2.28 2.18
C ALA A 1 1.24 3.50 1.56
N VAL A 2 2.59 3.58 1.59
CA VAL A 2 3.35 4.73 1.04
C VAL A 2 3.45 4.68 -0.49
N ALA A 3 3.42 3.49 -1.10
CA ALA A 3 3.51 3.29 -2.54
C ALA A 3 2.38 3.93 -3.38
N ASN A 4 1.28 4.32 -2.73
CA ASN A 4 0.15 4.98 -3.40
C ASN A 4 0.19 6.52 -3.28
N LEU A 5 1.17 7.11 -2.60
CA LEU A 5 1.17 8.57 -2.37
C LEU A 5 1.49 9.35 -3.64
N ASP A 6 2.32 8.81 -4.53
CA ASP A 6 2.61 9.45 -5.83
C ASP A 6 1.36 9.50 -6.72
N ASP A 7 0.61 8.39 -6.80
CA ASP A 7 -0.65 8.33 -7.54
C ASP A 7 -1.69 9.31 -6.95
N LEU A 8 -1.72 9.45 -5.62
CA LEU A 8 -2.60 10.39 -4.95
C LEU A 8 -2.15 11.85 -5.16
N ALA A 9 -0.85 12.12 -5.19
CA ALA A 9 -0.29 13.43 -5.49
C ALA A 9 -0.69 13.89 -6.90
N GLU A 10 -0.54 13.03 -7.90
CA GLU A 10 -0.96 13.32 -9.27
C GLU A 10 -2.47 13.59 -9.36
N LYS A 11 -3.29 12.78 -8.68
CA LYS A 11 -4.75 12.91 -8.69
C LYS A 11 -5.24 14.18 -8.00
N THR A 12 -4.61 14.57 -6.89
CA THR A 12 -5.09 15.65 -6.01
C THR A 12 -4.45 16.99 -6.29
N GLY A 13 -3.27 17.01 -6.93
CA GLY A 13 -2.41 18.19 -7.05
C GLY A 13 -1.68 18.57 -5.76
N ALA A 14 -1.69 17.70 -4.75
CA ALA A 14 -0.97 17.89 -3.50
C ALA A 14 0.44 17.29 -3.59
N SER A 15 1.38 17.82 -2.81
CA SER A 15 2.74 17.26 -2.73
C SER A 15 2.76 15.93 -1.96
N VAL A 16 3.73 15.06 -2.29
CA VAL A 16 3.93 13.79 -1.59
C VAL A 16 4.24 14.03 -0.11
N GLU A 17 5.02 15.06 0.20
CA GLU A 17 5.35 15.45 1.57
C GLU A 17 4.09 15.80 2.37
N ALA A 18 3.22 16.62 1.80
CA ALA A 18 2.00 17.04 2.46
C ALA A 18 1.03 15.87 2.63
N LEU A 19 0.86 15.01 1.61
CA LEU A 19 0.04 13.80 1.71
C LEU A 19 0.59 12.81 2.75
N SER A 20 1.90 12.66 2.85
CA SER A 20 2.53 11.79 3.83
C SER A 20 2.26 12.24 5.27
N ALA A 21 2.11 13.56 5.46
CA ALA A 21 1.72 14.14 6.75
C ALA A 21 0.25 13.83 7.12
N LEU A 22 -0.63 13.70 6.13
CA LEU A 22 -2.05 13.40 6.34
C LEU A 22 -2.33 11.91 6.60
N ALA A 23 -1.55 11.00 6.01
CA ALA A 23 -1.80 9.56 6.06
C ALA A 23 -1.83 8.95 7.49
N PRO A 24 -0.90 9.28 8.42
CA PRO A 24 -0.95 8.79 9.79
C PRO A 24 -2.20 9.27 10.54
N VAL A 25 -2.60 10.53 10.33
CA VAL A 25 -3.78 11.13 10.97
C VAL A 25 -5.06 10.48 10.43
N ALA A 26 -5.16 10.24 9.12
CA ALA A 26 -6.29 9.54 8.52
C ALA A 26 -6.47 8.15 9.14
N LYS A 27 -5.37 7.41 9.32
CA LYS A 27 -5.38 6.11 9.96
C LYS A 27 -5.82 6.17 11.43
N LEU A 28 -5.37 7.18 12.17
CA LEU A 28 -5.74 7.38 13.57
C LEU A 28 -7.24 7.67 13.73
N SER A 29 -7.76 8.54 12.86
CA SER A 29 -9.18 8.95 12.85
C SER A 29 -10.13 7.88 12.30
N GLY A 30 -9.59 6.74 11.81
CA GLY A 30 -10.39 5.70 11.17
C GLY A 30 -10.96 6.09 9.80
N VAL A 31 -10.46 7.17 9.19
CA VAL A 31 -10.86 7.65 7.86
C VAL A 31 -9.92 7.06 6.81
N GLY A 32 -10.47 6.48 5.74
CA GLY A 32 -9.68 5.95 4.64
C GLY A 32 -8.92 7.06 3.89
N ILE A 33 -7.66 6.82 3.52
CA ILE A 33 -6.86 7.80 2.76
C ILE A 33 -7.51 8.15 1.41
N ASP A 34 -8.27 7.23 0.82
CA ASP A 34 -9.04 7.48 -0.39
C ASP A 34 -10.13 8.54 -0.18
N GLN A 35 -10.80 8.54 0.99
CA GLN A 35 -11.79 9.56 1.34
C GLN A 35 -11.14 10.93 1.53
N VAL A 36 -9.95 10.96 2.14
CA VAL A 36 -9.15 12.19 2.27
C VAL A 36 -8.75 12.70 0.89
N SER A 37 -8.29 11.80 -0.01
CA SER A 37 -7.96 12.14 -1.39
C SER A 37 -9.15 12.73 -2.16
N ASP A 38 -10.34 12.14 -2.03
CA ASP A 38 -11.54 12.67 -2.68
C ASP A 38 -11.91 14.06 -2.15
N GLY A 39 -11.72 14.29 -0.85
CA GLY A 39 -11.85 15.62 -0.24
C GLY A 39 -10.83 16.62 -0.79
N LEU A 40 -9.56 16.20 -0.94
CA LEU A 40 -8.50 17.02 -1.52
C LEU A 40 -8.78 17.39 -2.99
N VAL A 41 -9.29 16.45 -3.80
CA VAL A 41 -9.69 16.74 -5.19
C VAL A 41 -10.77 17.83 -5.22
N LYS A 42 -11.76 17.78 -4.33
CA LYS A 42 -12.80 18.81 -4.24
C LYS A 42 -12.23 20.15 -3.78
N LEU A 43 -11.37 20.14 -2.78
CA LEU A 43 -10.69 21.33 -2.29
C LEU A 43 -9.81 21.96 -3.37
N SER A 44 -9.03 21.15 -4.12
CA SER A 44 -8.19 21.59 -5.23
C SER A 44 -9.00 22.33 -6.29
N ARG A 45 -10.16 21.78 -6.67
CA ARG A 45 -11.09 22.43 -7.60
C ARG A 45 -11.64 23.74 -7.01
N GLY A 46 -11.96 23.75 -5.71
CA GLY A 46 -12.39 24.94 -4.98
C GLY A 46 -11.34 26.06 -4.98
N LEU A 47 -10.06 25.70 -4.82
CA LEU A 47 -8.94 26.64 -4.92
C LEU A 47 -8.80 27.27 -6.29
N ALA A 48 -9.09 26.50 -7.35
CA ALA A 48 -9.03 26.96 -8.73
C ALA A 48 -10.18 27.92 -9.08
N GLY A 49 -11.31 27.89 -8.36
CA GLY A 49 -12.43 28.84 -8.54
C GLY A 49 -13.10 28.73 -9.90
N ALA A 50 -13.27 27.52 -10.45
CA ALA A 50 -13.56 27.31 -11.87
C ALA A 50 -15.06 27.35 -12.23
N ASP A 51 -15.98 27.14 -11.26
CA ASP A 51 -17.43 27.03 -11.51
C ASP A 51 -18.29 27.40 -10.29
N ASP A 52 -19.63 27.40 -10.45
CA ASP A 52 -20.58 27.74 -9.36
C ASP A 52 -20.53 26.76 -8.17
N GLU A 53 -20.16 25.49 -8.41
CA GLU A 53 -20.00 24.50 -7.33
C GLU A 53 -18.74 24.79 -6.52
N THR A 54 -17.71 25.36 -7.14
CA THR A 54 -16.46 25.76 -6.49
C THR A 54 -16.56 27.12 -5.80
N ALA A 55 -17.54 27.96 -6.17
CA ALA A 55 -17.80 29.24 -5.51
C ALA A 55 -18.13 29.07 -4.02
N LYS A 56 -18.80 27.98 -3.63
CA LYS A 56 -19.10 27.68 -2.21
C LYS A 56 -17.81 27.38 -1.43
N ALA A 57 -16.91 26.61 -2.01
CA ALA A 57 -15.63 26.32 -1.38
C ALA A 57 -14.77 27.56 -1.24
N SER A 58 -14.73 28.44 -2.25
CA SER A 58 -14.03 29.73 -2.17
C SER A 58 -14.61 30.62 -1.07
N SER A 59 -15.94 30.74 -0.98
CA SER A 59 -16.60 31.51 0.09
C SER A 59 -16.34 30.93 1.48
N ALA A 60 -16.30 29.59 1.61
CA ALA A 60 -15.99 28.94 2.87
C ALA A 60 -14.52 29.18 3.28
N LEU A 61 -13.57 29.16 2.32
CA LEU A 61 -12.17 29.51 2.58
C LEU A 61 -12.02 30.96 3.03
N GLU A 62 -12.68 31.91 2.36
CA GLU A 62 -12.69 33.32 2.75
C GLU A 62 -13.27 33.50 4.16
N PHE A 63 -14.37 32.81 4.47
CA PHE A 63 -14.99 32.84 5.80
C PHE A 63 -14.05 32.34 6.90
N LEU A 64 -13.26 31.30 6.61
CA LEU A 64 -12.24 30.76 7.51
C LEU A 64 -10.96 31.60 7.54
N GLY A 65 -10.81 32.61 6.69
CA GLY A 65 -9.61 33.42 6.54
C GLY A 65 -8.43 32.66 5.91
N VAL A 66 -8.72 31.58 5.17
CA VAL A 66 -7.70 30.75 4.50
C VAL A 66 -7.51 31.19 3.07
N LYS A 67 -6.27 31.52 2.70
CA LYS A 67 -5.93 32.00 1.36
C LYS A 67 -5.75 30.82 0.38
N ALA A 68 -6.39 30.91 -0.78
CA ALA A 68 -6.23 29.93 -1.85
C ALA A 68 -4.91 30.09 -2.62
N LYS A 69 -4.30 31.28 -2.61
CA LYS A 69 -3.08 31.61 -3.34
C LYS A 69 -1.95 32.05 -2.41
N ASP A 70 -0.72 31.78 -2.83
CA ASP A 70 0.50 32.26 -2.20
C ASP A 70 0.77 33.75 -2.53
N SER A 71 1.87 34.28 -1.99
CA SER A 71 2.31 35.66 -2.25
C SER A 71 2.71 35.94 -3.68
N ALA A 72 3.02 34.90 -4.47
CA ALA A 72 3.37 34.99 -5.88
C ALA A 72 2.14 34.86 -6.80
N GLY A 73 0.95 34.57 -6.24
CA GLY A 73 -0.29 34.41 -6.98
C GLY A 73 -0.56 32.99 -7.47
N ASN A 74 0.29 32.03 -7.15
CA ASN A 74 0.09 30.61 -7.47
C ASN A 74 -0.91 29.97 -6.52
N LEU A 75 -1.60 28.92 -6.99
CA LEU A 75 -2.44 28.11 -6.11
C LEU A 75 -1.56 27.38 -5.10
N ARG A 76 -2.01 27.40 -3.84
CA ARG A 76 -1.34 26.67 -2.76
C ARG A 76 -1.60 25.17 -2.84
N ASP A 77 -0.72 24.39 -2.25
CA ASP A 77 -0.88 22.94 -2.11
C ASP A 77 -2.21 22.62 -1.38
N PRO A 78 -3.10 21.82 -1.98
CA PRO A 78 -4.40 21.50 -1.38
C PRO A 78 -4.29 20.79 -0.02
N ALA A 79 -3.26 20.00 0.21
CA ALA A 79 -3.05 19.31 1.48
C ALA A 79 -2.57 20.28 2.57
N GLU A 80 -1.75 21.29 2.24
CA GLU A 80 -1.39 22.36 3.16
C GLU A 80 -2.60 23.22 3.51
N VAL A 81 -3.43 23.53 2.51
CA VAL A 81 -4.68 24.27 2.74
C VAL A 81 -5.64 23.45 3.61
N MET A 82 -5.77 22.15 3.40
CA MET A 82 -6.58 21.26 4.24
C MET A 82 -6.10 21.27 5.70
N PHE A 83 -4.79 21.31 5.91
CA PHE A 83 -4.22 21.44 7.26
C PHE A 83 -4.61 22.75 7.92
N GLU A 84 -4.48 23.89 7.22
CA GLU A 84 -4.88 25.20 7.74
C GLU A 84 -6.40 25.25 8.01
N VAL A 85 -7.21 24.73 7.11
CA VAL A 85 -8.66 24.59 7.28
C VAL A 85 -8.99 23.78 8.54
N SER A 86 -8.28 22.68 8.80
CA SER A 86 -8.49 21.84 9.97
C SER A 86 -8.24 22.62 11.28
N GLN A 87 -7.18 23.44 11.32
CA GLN A 87 -6.88 24.30 12.46
C GLN A 87 -7.99 25.34 12.68
N ARG A 88 -8.45 26.00 11.61
CA ARG A 88 -9.55 26.96 11.72
C ARG A 88 -10.86 26.32 12.16
N LEU A 89 -11.20 25.14 11.60
CA LEU A 89 -12.39 24.40 12.00
C LEU A 89 -12.35 23.92 13.44
N SER A 90 -11.18 23.68 14.03
CA SER A 90 -11.06 23.30 15.45
C SER A 90 -11.53 24.42 16.41
N GLU A 91 -11.46 25.67 15.98
CA GLU A 91 -11.94 26.83 16.74
C GLU A 91 -13.49 26.92 16.78
N PHE A 92 -14.17 26.22 15.85
CA PHE A 92 -15.63 26.21 15.78
C PHE A 92 -16.23 25.13 16.69
N ARG A 93 -17.37 25.45 17.30
CA ARG A 93 -18.16 24.47 18.04
C ARG A 93 -18.72 23.42 17.09
N ASP A 94 -18.77 22.18 17.56
CA ASP A 94 -19.42 21.10 16.82
C ASP A 94 -20.91 21.42 16.61
N GLY A 95 -21.40 21.17 15.40
CA GLY A 95 -22.78 21.43 15.04
C GLY A 95 -22.97 21.68 13.53
N ALA A 96 -24.20 22.06 13.16
CA ALA A 96 -24.62 22.19 11.76
C ALA A 96 -23.74 23.19 10.97
N GLY A 97 -23.27 24.29 11.58
CA GLY A 97 -22.42 25.27 10.90
C GLY A 97 -21.06 24.67 10.49
N LYS A 98 -20.41 23.97 11.41
CA LYS A 98 -19.14 23.29 11.13
C LYS A 98 -19.29 22.20 10.04
N THR A 99 -20.40 21.45 10.11
CA THR A 99 -20.72 20.45 9.10
C THR A 99 -20.97 21.09 7.73
N ALA A 100 -21.71 22.21 7.68
CA ALA A 100 -21.96 22.94 6.44
C ALA A 100 -20.66 23.42 5.79
N LEU A 101 -19.75 24.01 6.56
CA LEU A 101 -18.43 24.42 6.07
C LEU A 101 -17.62 23.24 5.52
N ALA A 102 -17.63 22.11 6.23
CA ALA A 102 -16.96 20.90 5.75
C ALA A 102 -17.56 20.38 4.41
N VAL A 103 -18.88 20.45 4.27
CA VAL A 103 -19.57 20.06 3.02
C VAL A 103 -19.27 21.03 1.88
N ASP A 104 -19.22 22.33 2.16
CA ASP A 104 -18.90 23.36 1.17
C ASP A 104 -17.46 23.20 0.64
N LEU A 105 -16.51 22.87 1.53
CA LEU A 105 -15.10 22.71 1.19
C LEU A 105 -14.78 21.37 0.50
N PHE A 106 -15.32 20.26 1.05
CA PHE A 106 -14.92 18.89 0.67
C PHE A 106 -16.04 18.12 -0.04
N GLY A 107 -17.14 18.79 -0.37
CA GLY A 107 -18.29 18.17 -1.00
C GLY A 107 -19.13 17.32 -0.03
N LYS A 108 -20.02 16.48 -0.57
CA LYS A 108 -20.98 15.68 0.20
C LYS A 108 -20.31 14.76 1.24
N SER A 109 -19.10 14.31 0.99
CA SER A 109 -18.31 13.49 1.92
C SER A 109 -17.65 14.30 3.04
N GLY A 110 -17.67 15.64 2.98
CA GLY A 110 -17.03 16.53 3.95
C GLY A 110 -17.46 16.28 5.39
N ALA A 111 -18.74 15.95 5.60
CA ALA A 111 -19.23 15.60 6.93
C ALA A 111 -18.53 14.36 7.52
N ASN A 112 -18.16 13.39 6.69
CA ASN A 112 -17.44 12.18 7.10
C ASN A 112 -15.96 12.45 7.38
N LEU A 113 -15.41 13.55 6.89
CA LEU A 113 -14.04 13.99 7.16
C LEU A 113 -13.90 14.74 8.49
N LEU A 114 -14.98 15.13 9.16
CA LEU A 114 -14.92 15.92 10.40
C LEU A 114 -14.07 15.28 11.50
N PRO A 115 -14.13 13.96 11.79
CA PRO A 115 -13.24 13.31 12.76
C PRO A 115 -11.77 13.48 12.39
N PHE A 116 -11.43 13.25 11.11
CA PHE A 116 -10.09 13.43 10.58
C PHE A 116 -9.62 14.89 10.68
N LEU A 117 -10.47 15.85 10.27
CA LEU A 117 -10.13 17.27 10.34
C LEU A 117 -9.94 17.75 11.80
N LYS A 118 -10.71 17.20 12.74
CA LYS A 118 -10.51 17.46 14.16
C LYS A 118 -9.15 16.95 14.63
N ASP A 119 -8.86 15.67 14.38
CA ASP A 119 -7.59 15.06 14.80
C ASP A 119 -6.39 15.76 14.13
N LEU A 120 -6.54 16.18 12.86
CA LEU A 120 -5.52 16.93 12.13
C LEU A 120 -5.24 18.31 12.74
N GLY A 121 -6.29 19.02 13.16
CA GLY A 121 -6.16 20.34 13.77
C GLY A 121 -5.62 20.31 15.21
N GLU A 122 -5.96 19.26 15.97
CA GLU A 122 -5.57 19.12 17.38
C GLU A 122 -4.19 18.47 17.57
N ASN A 123 -3.78 17.57 16.63
CA ASN A 123 -2.56 16.76 16.77
C ASN A 123 -1.47 17.17 15.77
N THR A 124 -1.08 18.43 15.81
CA THR A 124 -0.01 18.98 14.94
C THR A 124 1.31 18.21 15.06
N ASP A 125 1.60 17.66 16.24
CA ASP A 125 2.85 16.93 16.52
C ASP A 125 2.88 15.52 15.90
N LEU A 126 1.73 14.97 15.54
CA LEU A 126 1.62 13.66 14.88
C LEU A 126 1.84 13.72 13.35
N VAL A 127 1.93 14.93 12.80
CA VAL A 127 2.13 15.16 11.36
C VAL A 127 3.60 14.94 11.02
N THR A 128 3.96 13.70 10.74
CA THR A 128 5.31 13.36 10.26
C THR A 128 5.34 13.50 8.74
N ARG A 129 6.15 14.42 8.23
CA ARG A 129 6.39 14.58 6.79
C ARG A 129 7.48 13.61 6.34
N LEU A 130 7.21 12.88 5.27
CA LEU A 130 8.22 12.14 4.54
C LEU A 130 8.80 13.04 3.44
N THR A 131 10.10 12.99 3.26
CA THR A 131 10.73 13.65 2.12
C THR A 131 10.43 12.89 0.83
N SER A 132 10.54 13.56 -0.32
CA SER A 132 10.40 12.90 -1.63
C SER A 132 11.38 11.73 -1.79
N GLU A 133 12.58 11.82 -1.21
CA GLU A 133 13.57 10.74 -1.20
C GLU A 133 13.08 9.53 -0.40
N GLN A 134 12.52 9.76 0.80
CA GLN A 134 11.95 8.68 1.62
C GLN A 134 10.73 8.04 0.96
N ALA A 135 9.90 8.83 0.26
CA ALA A 135 8.79 8.30 -0.53
C ALA A 135 9.29 7.40 -1.68
N ALA A 136 10.33 7.83 -2.39
CA ALA A 136 10.97 7.04 -3.46
C ALA A 136 11.60 5.75 -2.92
N GLU A 137 12.24 5.79 -1.75
CA GLU A 137 12.78 4.60 -1.07
C GLU A 137 11.66 3.62 -0.68
N ALA A 138 10.55 4.13 -0.14
CA ALA A 138 9.38 3.30 0.21
C ALA A 138 8.73 2.67 -1.02
N GLU A 139 8.62 3.39 -2.14
CA GLU A 139 8.15 2.85 -3.42
C GLU A 139 9.11 1.76 -3.96
N ASN A 140 10.41 1.98 -3.87
CA ASN A 140 11.42 1.00 -4.26
C ASN A 140 11.34 -0.28 -3.42
N LEU A 141 11.10 -0.14 -2.11
CA LEU A 141 10.87 -1.27 -1.21
C LEU A 141 9.61 -2.04 -1.60
N ASP A 142 8.49 -1.35 -1.87
CA ASP A 142 7.26 -1.99 -2.33
C ASP A 142 7.45 -2.74 -3.65
N LYS A 143 8.13 -2.13 -4.62
CA LYS A 143 8.51 -2.79 -5.88
C LYS A 143 9.39 -4.03 -5.64
N ALA A 144 10.33 -3.96 -4.70
CA ALA A 144 11.18 -5.08 -4.33
C ALA A 144 10.36 -6.21 -3.67
N LEU A 145 9.43 -5.89 -2.79
CA LEU A 145 8.52 -6.85 -2.16
C LEU A 145 7.57 -7.50 -3.17
N LYS A 146 7.03 -6.74 -4.12
CA LYS A 146 6.20 -7.28 -5.22
C LYS A 146 7.00 -8.23 -6.11
N ARG A 147 8.25 -7.89 -6.46
CA ARG A 147 9.15 -8.79 -7.20
C ARG A 147 9.43 -10.07 -6.43
N LEU A 148 9.67 -9.98 -5.13
CA LEU A 148 9.90 -11.14 -4.28
C LEU A 148 8.67 -12.06 -4.23
N THR A 149 7.47 -11.49 -4.10
CA THR A 149 6.21 -12.23 -4.13
C THR A 149 6.03 -12.95 -5.47
N ALA A 150 6.28 -12.28 -6.59
CA ALA A 150 6.24 -12.89 -7.92
C ALA A 150 7.27 -14.01 -8.09
N GLN A 151 8.48 -13.85 -7.56
CA GLN A 151 9.50 -14.89 -7.56
C GLN A 151 9.08 -16.11 -6.71
N LYS A 152 8.45 -15.88 -5.55
CA LYS A 152 7.88 -16.93 -4.71
C LYS A 152 6.82 -17.74 -5.47
N GLU A 153 5.91 -17.08 -6.17
CA GLU A 153 4.88 -17.74 -6.96
C GLU A 153 5.46 -18.56 -8.13
N ALA A 154 6.44 -17.98 -8.84
CA ALA A 154 7.15 -18.68 -9.90
C ALA A 154 7.91 -19.92 -9.37
N PHE A 155 8.52 -19.81 -8.19
CA PHE A 155 9.20 -20.92 -7.53
C PHE A 155 8.23 -22.03 -7.12
N ILE A 156 7.10 -21.69 -6.50
CA ILE A 156 6.05 -22.66 -6.15
C ILE A 156 5.53 -23.37 -7.41
N LYS A 157 5.27 -22.63 -8.49
CA LYS A 157 4.83 -23.19 -9.76
C LYS A 157 5.87 -24.14 -10.35
N THR A 158 7.14 -23.78 -10.32
CA THR A 158 8.25 -24.63 -10.81
C THR A 158 8.37 -25.91 -9.99
N LEU A 159 8.30 -25.81 -8.65
CA LEU A 159 8.28 -26.96 -7.75
C LEU A 159 7.11 -27.91 -8.02
N THR A 160 5.90 -27.34 -8.18
CA THR A 160 4.71 -28.13 -8.46
C THR A 160 4.84 -28.88 -9.78
N VAL A 161 5.28 -28.22 -10.85
CA VAL A 161 5.46 -28.84 -12.17
C VAL A 161 6.56 -29.90 -12.16
N ALA A 162 7.66 -29.66 -11.44
CA ALA A 162 8.76 -30.64 -11.34
C ALA A 162 8.42 -31.84 -10.45
N ALA A 163 7.57 -31.67 -9.45
CA ALA A 163 7.19 -32.74 -8.53
C ALA A 163 6.10 -33.67 -9.10
N ILE A 164 5.22 -33.16 -9.99
CA ILE A 164 4.11 -33.95 -10.56
C ILE A 164 4.58 -35.24 -11.23
N PRO A 165 5.61 -35.29 -12.12
CA PRO A 165 6.07 -36.51 -12.74
C PRO A 165 6.58 -37.53 -11.72
N ALA A 166 7.34 -37.10 -10.72
CA ALA A 166 7.89 -37.96 -9.68
C ALA A 166 6.79 -38.55 -8.79
N ILE A 167 5.78 -37.78 -8.43
CA ILE A 167 4.61 -38.24 -7.66
C ILE A 167 3.81 -39.26 -8.50
N ARG A 168 3.65 -39.00 -9.80
CA ARG A 168 2.93 -39.92 -10.70
C ARG A 168 3.59 -41.28 -10.77
N VAL A 169 4.92 -41.33 -10.96
CA VAL A 169 5.68 -42.57 -10.95
C VAL A 169 5.54 -43.31 -9.62
N LEU A 170 5.62 -42.59 -8.51
CA LEU A 170 5.45 -43.15 -7.17
C LEU A 170 4.03 -43.75 -6.97
N VAL A 171 2.99 -43.07 -7.42
CA VAL A 171 1.61 -43.56 -7.35
C VAL A 171 1.38 -44.76 -8.23
N GLU A 172 1.96 -44.77 -9.44
CA GLU A 172 1.88 -45.92 -10.35
C GLU A 172 2.60 -47.16 -9.78
N GLU A 173 3.77 -47.01 -9.19
CA GLU A 173 4.52 -48.10 -8.55
C GLU A 173 3.85 -48.62 -7.28
N ILE A 174 3.29 -47.73 -6.44
CA ILE A 174 2.48 -48.11 -5.28
C ILE A 174 1.21 -48.85 -5.75
N GLY A 175 0.56 -48.39 -6.83
CA GLY A 175 -0.60 -49.05 -7.42
C GLY A 175 -0.30 -50.47 -7.93
N LYS A 176 0.82 -50.66 -8.61
CA LYS A 176 1.31 -51.98 -9.03
C LYS A 176 1.64 -52.90 -7.84
N ALA A 177 2.27 -52.33 -6.82
CA ALA A 177 2.61 -53.02 -5.58
C ALA A 177 1.38 -53.49 -4.80
N ALA A 178 0.33 -52.68 -4.76
CA ALA A 178 -0.92 -53.00 -4.07
C ALA A 178 -1.70 -54.17 -4.75
N MET A 179 -1.43 -54.42 -6.02
CA MET A 179 -2.07 -55.51 -6.79
C MET A 179 -1.28 -56.83 -6.75
N SER A 180 -0.11 -56.87 -6.15
CA SER A 180 0.79 -58.05 -6.10
C SER A 180 1.05 -58.43 -4.64
N SER A 181 0.95 -59.73 -4.33
CA SER A 181 1.15 -60.27 -2.98
C SER A 181 2.58 -60.09 -2.40
N ASN A 182 3.54 -59.67 -3.21
CA ASN A 182 4.93 -59.33 -2.80
C ASN A 182 5.32 -57.90 -3.22
N GLY A 183 4.36 -57.10 -3.63
CA GLY A 183 4.59 -55.89 -4.43
C GLY A 183 5.30 -54.75 -3.70
N LEU A 184 5.04 -54.51 -2.42
CA LEU A 184 5.63 -53.40 -1.67
C LEU A 184 7.15 -53.54 -1.51
N LEU A 185 7.65 -54.77 -1.32
CA LEU A 185 9.09 -55.05 -1.21
C LEU A 185 9.82 -54.93 -2.53
N THR A 186 9.16 -55.31 -3.63
CA THR A 186 9.72 -55.22 -4.98
C THR A 186 9.71 -53.78 -5.48
N ALA A 187 8.62 -53.06 -5.29
CA ALA A 187 8.51 -51.66 -5.66
C ALA A 187 9.53 -50.75 -4.93
N SER A 188 9.81 -51.04 -3.65
CA SER A 188 10.83 -50.28 -2.92
C SER A 188 12.26 -50.55 -3.43
N LYS A 189 12.53 -51.78 -3.89
CA LYS A 189 13.81 -52.15 -4.50
C LYS A 189 13.99 -51.56 -5.91
N ASP A 190 12.93 -51.49 -6.69
CA ASP A 190 12.96 -50.95 -8.04
C ASP A 190 13.12 -49.43 -8.03
N LEU A 191 12.43 -48.71 -7.12
CA LEU A 191 12.63 -47.29 -6.88
C LEU A 191 14.06 -46.93 -6.44
N GLN A 192 14.71 -47.86 -5.72
CA GLN A 192 16.11 -47.70 -5.31
C GLN A 192 17.10 -47.99 -6.46
N LYS A 193 16.75 -48.93 -7.37
CA LYS A 193 17.59 -49.34 -8.50
C LYS A 193 17.61 -48.34 -9.65
N ASP A 194 16.49 -47.70 -9.95
CA ASP A 194 16.32 -46.84 -11.13
C ASP A 194 16.80 -45.39 -10.90
N GLY A 195 17.40 -45.10 -9.76
CA GLY A 195 17.90 -43.74 -9.45
C GLY A 195 16.81 -42.67 -9.30
N THR A 196 15.52 -43.06 -9.34
CA THR A 196 14.39 -42.12 -9.27
C THR A 196 14.31 -41.38 -7.93
N LEU A 197 14.66 -42.11 -6.83
CA LEU A 197 14.78 -41.50 -5.50
C LEU A 197 16.00 -40.57 -5.41
N ALA A 198 17.09 -40.90 -6.08
CA ALA A 198 18.29 -40.05 -6.10
C ALA A 198 18.04 -38.75 -6.90
N SER A 199 17.40 -38.86 -8.05
CA SER A 199 17.03 -37.68 -8.87
C SER A 199 16.00 -36.80 -8.19
N TRP A 200 15.07 -37.36 -7.42
CA TRP A 200 14.12 -36.60 -6.62
C TRP A 200 14.82 -35.90 -5.45
N ALA A 201 15.78 -36.56 -4.77
CA ALA A 201 16.57 -35.98 -3.70
C ALA A 201 17.45 -34.83 -4.22
N GLU A 202 18.05 -34.97 -5.41
CA GLU A 202 18.78 -33.87 -6.06
C GLU A 202 17.88 -32.71 -6.41
N MET A 203 16.70 -32.92 -6.99
CA MET A 203 15.75 -31.86 -7.29
C MET A 203 15.26 -31.17 -6.02
N ALA A 204 15.00 -31.91 -4.95
CA ALA A 204 14.62 -31.35 -3.65
C ALA A 204 15.77 -30.55 -3.03
N ALA A 205 17.02 -31.03 -3.11
CA ALA A 205 18.20 -30.32 -2.62
C ALA A 205 18.43 -29.00 -3.38
N VAL A 206 18.29 -28.99 -4.71
CA VAL A 206 18.37 -27.77 -5.53
C VAL A 206 17.24 -26.80 -5.17
N GLY A 207 16.03 -27.29 -4.90
CA GLY A 207 14.90 -26.50 -4.45
C GLY A 207 15.18 -25.81 -3.11
N VAL A 208 15.69 -26.57 -2.13
CA VAL A 208 16.06 -26.05 -0.80
C VAL A 208 17.21 -25.04 -0.91
N ALA A 209 18.24 -25.33 -1.71
CA ALA A 209 19.36 -24.40 -1.92
C ALA A 209 18.88 -23.05 -2.48
N ARG A 210 17.97 -23.03 -3.45
CA ARG A 210 17.39 -21.80 -3.98
C ARG A 210 16.57 -21.02 -2.93
N VAL A 211 15.87 -21.70 -2.05
CA VAL A 211 15.17 -21.05 -0.93
C VAL A 211 16.17 -20.39 0.02
N ILE A 212 17.26 -21.05 0.34
CA ILE A 212 18.34 -20.51 1.18
C ILE A 212 18.98 -19.29 0.52
N ASP A 213 19.25 -19.34 -0.79
CA ASP A 213 19.80 -18.20 -1.55
C ASP A 213 18.87 -16.98 -1.51
N VAL A 214 17.55 -17.18 -1.61
CA VAL A 214 16.56 -16.11 -1.50
C VAL A 214 16.57 -15.50 -0.09
N PHE A 215 16.61 -16.32 0.96
CA PHE A 215 16.69 -15.82 2.34
C PHE A 215 18.01 -15.09 2.62
N GLN A 216 19.13 -15.55 2.07
CA GLN A 216 20.41 -14.86 2.19
C GLN A 216 20.43 -13.53 1.42
N ALA A 217 19.79 -13.46 0.25
CA ALA A 217 19.63 -12.21 -0.51
C ALA A 217 18.76 -11.21 0.25
N LEU A 218 17.66 -11.67 0.88
CA LEU A 218 16.82 -10.87 1.76
C LEU A 218 17.59 -10.33 2.96
N GLY A 219 18.36 -11.19 3.64
CA GLY A 219 19.18 -10.77 4.78
C GLY A 219 20.19 -9.69 4.40
N ARG A 220 20.80 -9.79 3.20
CA ARG A 220 21.73 -8.76 2.68
C ARG A 220 21.01 -7.45 2.36
N MET A 221 19.78 -7.49 1.79
CA MET A 221 18.99 -6.28 1.53
C MET A 221 18.56 -5.58 2.84
N VAL A 222 18.10 -6.35 3.82
CA VAL A 222 17.71 -5.79 5.14
C VAL A 222 18.93 -5.15 5.81
N TYR A 223 20.09 -5.78 5.75
CA TYR A 223 21.33 -5.23 6.33
C TYR A 223 21.80 -3.96 5.63
N ALA A 224 21.60 -3.84 4.32
CA ALA A 224 21.95 -2.66 3.54
C ALA A 224 20.99 -1.47 3.75
N VAL A 225 19.78 -1.73 4.29
CA VAL A 225 18.77 -0.68 4.55
C VAL A 225 18.81 -0.19 6.01
N VAL A 226 19.34 -1.03 6.94
CA VAL A 226 19.36 -0.74 8.39
C VAL A 226 20.76 -0.30 8.87
N GLY A 227 21.81 -0.53 8.08
CA GLY A 227 23.19 -0.09 8.36
C GLY A 227 23.55 1.13 7.58
#